data_273b13b1574530daf86824546328da56
#
_entry.id   273b13b1574530daf86824546328da56
#
_cell.length_a   1.000
_cell.length_b   1.000
_cell.length_c   1.000
_cell.angle_alpha   90.00
_cell.angle_beta   90.00
_cell.angle_gamma   90.00
#
_symmetry.space_group_name_H-M   'P 1'
#
loop_
_entity.id
_entity.type
_entity.pdbx_description
1 polymer ?
#
loop_
_entity_poly.entity_id
_entity_poly.type
_entity_poly.pdbx_seq_one_letter_code
_entity_poly.pdbx_strand_id
1 'polypeptide(L)'
;MSYTESWSGKINRKLLKKLHIIDVAAGREKADLVLKNATYVNVFSGELDTGDIAVAEGLIVGLGSYEGRDEVDMTGKIVCPGFIDAHIHLESSLVSPAEFARAVIPHGTTTVITDPHEITNVMGTDGIDYMLCATEGLPVDTQFMIPSCVPASALDESGANLDYRDIDSFFDHPRVLGLAEMMNFPGVISADSPTVAKIIASQAHHKKIDGHAPGLSGTDLNAYIAAGVYSDHECADIDDAMKKLKLGQFIMIREGTAARNLEALMPLIKSQKYFSRCMFCTDDKHPSDLLEKGHIDYICREAVAMGADPIMTVQVACLHAARYFLLNNRGAIAPGYLADFAIVEDLKDFHVVTVYKRGKRVYHDGIVEDFHLPEIPEHLNKRAHDTFHLPVLSPADFANTRLRGVIGMVPGQIITEDAGYAAGVDVSKDILKMAVVERHKNTRHIGIGYLKGYGLKSGAVATSVAHDSHNIICVGTNDEDMAFAVNRIARNRGGIVVVENGQVLAELPLEIAGIISGKPLREVNTLLEDAKKAAHALGVGTDIDPFMTLSFMSLPVIPTLRLTTRGVVDVNTQQYV
;
A
#
# COMPACT_ATOMS: atom_id res chain seq x y z
N MET A 1 24.26 -19.61 -22.15
CA MET A 1 24.43 -20.79 -21.24
C MET A 1 24.88 -20.27 -19.89
N SER A 2 23.95 -20.12 -18.92
CA SER A 2 24.31 -19.77 -17.54
C SER A 2 24.98 -21.02 -16.92
N TYR A 3 26.23 -20.91 -16.55
CA TYR A 3 26.90 -21.91 -15.72
C TYR A 3 26.17 -21.95 -14.37
N THR A 4 25.31 -22.93 -14.17
CA THR A 4 24.75 -23.21 -12.84
C THR A 4 25.90 -23.70 -11.96
N GLU A 5 26.31 -22.86 -11.01
CA GLU A 5 27.34 -23.20 -10.04
C GLU A 5 26.99 -24.51 -9.32
N SER A 6 27.96 -25.41 -9.17
CA SER A 6 27.74 -26.67 -8.46
C SER A 6 27.37 -26.41 -6.99
N TRP A 7 26.61 -27.34 -6.37
CA TRP A 7 26.25 -27.26 -4.96
C TRP A 7 27.44 -27.05 -4.01
N SER A 8 28.57 -27.77 -4.29
CA SER A 8 29.84 -27.60 -3.55
C SER A 8 30.43 -26.21 -3.73
N GLY A 9 30.35 -25.61 -4.91
CA GLY A 9 30.82 -24.24 -5.15
C GLY A 9 29.99 -23.21 -4.33
N LYS A 10 28.66 -23.38 -4.31
CA LYS A 10 27.78 -22.52 -3.50
C LYS A 10 28.08 -22.63 -2.00
N ILE A 11 28.33 -23.85 -1.47
CA ILE A 11 28.69 -24.05 -0.07
C ILE A 11 30.03 -23.40 0.23
N ASN A 12 31.06 -23.61 -0.60
CA ASN A 12 32.39 -23.04 -0.39
C ASN A 12 32.35 -21.50 -0.35
N ARG A 13 31.60 -20.87 -1.26
CA ARG A 13 31.44 -19.41 -1.25
C ARG A 13 30.73 -18.93 0.01
N LYS A 14 29.66 -19.60 0.44
CA LYS A 14 28.95 -19.28 1.68
C LYS A 14 29.85 -19.49 2.91
N LEU A 15 30.69 -20.52 2.88
CA LEU A 15 31.65 -20.80 3.96
C LEU A 15 32.69 -19.67 4.07
N LEU A 16 33.32 -19.26 2.97
CA LEU A 16 34.29 -18.16 2.97
C LEU A 16 33.69 -16.86 3.52
N LYS A 17 32.48 -16.50 3.06
CA LYS A 17 31.76 -15.34 3.61
C LYS A 17 31.51 -15.49 5.12
N LYS A 18 31.09 -16.66 5.57
CA LYS A 18 30.80 -16.89 6.99
C LYS A 18 32.07 -16.82 7.84
N LEU A 19 33.21 -17.34 7.33
CA LEU A 19 34.49 -17.24 8.01
C LEU A 19 34.94 -15.78 8.12
N HIS A 20 34.86 -14.99 7.04
CA HIS A 20 35.15 -13.56 7.08
C HIS A 20 34.27 -12.81 8.10
N ILE A 21 32.94 -13.05 8.10
CA ILE A 21 32.03 -12.48 9.10
C ILE A 21 32.49 -12.80 10.53
N ILE A 22 32.89 -14.05 10.81
CA ILE A 22 33.34 -14.48 12.13
C ILE A 22 34.70 -13.83 12.50
N ASP A 23 35.61 -13.70 11.56
CA ASP A 23 36.93 -13.10 11.77
C ASP A 23 36.82 -11.60 12.08
N VAL A 24 35.96 -10.88 11.35
CA VAL A 24 35.67 -9.48 11.63
C VAL A 24 34.97 -9.34 13.00
N ALA A 25 33.94 -10.16 13.27
CA ALA A 25 33.21 -10.12 14.54
C ALA A 25 34.12 -10.37 15.76
N ALA A 26 35.13 -11.22 15.58
CA ALA A 26 36.13 -11.53 16.63
C ALA A 26 37.30 -10.53 16.70
N GLY A 27 37.28 -9.48 15.87
CA GLY A 27 38.34 -8.46 15.83
C GLY A 27 39.65 -8.94 15.20
N ARG A 28 39.65 -10.04 14.45
CA ARG A 28 40.84 -10.57 13.75
C ARG A 28 41.06 -9.91 12.40
N GLU A 29 40.01 -9.42 11.79
CA GLU A 29 40.06 -8.68 10.54
C GLU A 29 39.29 -7.35 10.66
N LYS A 30 39.65 -6.37 9.82
CA LYS A 30 38.93 -5.09 9.77
C LYS A 30 37.55 -5.29 9.11
N ALA A 31 36.57 -4.59 9.66
CA ALA A 31 35.23 -4.52 9.08
C ALA A 31 35.25 -3.82 7.70
N ASP A 32 34.25 -4.09 6.88
CA ASP A 32 34.07 -3.36 5.62
C ASP A 32 33.69 -1.90 5.87
N LEU A 33 32.79 -1.67 6.86
CA LEU A 33 32.35 -0.36 7.34
C LEU A 33 32.26 -0.39 8.86
N VAL A 34 32.66 0.69 9.51
CA VAL A 34 32.38 0.95 10.92
C VAL A 34 31.70 2.29 11.08
N LEU A 35 30.53 2.29 11.69
CA LEU A 35 29.91 3.50 12.18
C LEU A 35 30.50 3.78 13.57
N LYS A 36 31.40 4.79 13.63
CA LYS A 36 32.16 5.14 14.84
C LYS A 36 31.36 6.00 15.78
N ASN A 37 31.56 5.85 17.09
CA ASN A 37 30.95 6.70 18.11
C ASN A 37 29.42 6.76 18.03
N ALA A 38 28.78 5.68 17.57
CA ALA A 38 27.35 5.66 17.36
C ALA A 38 26.59 5.63 18.70
N THR A 39 25.56 6.47 18.79
CA THR A 39 24.45 6.25 19.73
C THR A 39 23.36 5.54 18.94
N TYR A 40 22.89 4.38 19.39
CA TYR A 40 21.93 3.58 18.64
C TYR A 40 20.79 3.06 19.51
N VAL A 41 19.62 2.87 18.86
CA VAL A 41 18.45 2.32 19.53
C VAL A 41 18.59 0.82 19.66
N ASN A 42 18.77 0.33 20.89
CA ASN A 42 18.69 -1.08 21.21
C ASN A 42 17.23 -1.49 21.44
N VAL A 43 16.61 -2.01 20.38
CA VAL A 43 15.19 -2.40 20.40
C VAL A 43 14.92 -3.63 21.28
N PHE A 44 15.95 -4.36 21.72
CA PHE A 44 15.79 -5.53 22.59
C PHE A 44 15.70 -5.15 24.07
N SER A 45 16.56 -4.20 24.52
CA SER A 45 16.55 -3.69 25.88
C SER A 45 15.57 -2.52 26.08
N GLY A 46 15.22 -1.82 25.00
CA GLY A 46 14.42 -0.60 25.07
C GLY A 46 15.21 0.61 25.57
N GLU A 47 16.50 0.69 25.22
CA GLU A 47 17.44 1.72 25.67
C GLU A 47 18.27 2.28 24.52
N LEU A 48 18.94 3.40 24.76
CA LEU A 48 20.01 3.90 23.88
C LEU A 48 21.34 3.32 24.35
N ASP A 49 22.04 2.65 23.47
CA ASP A 49 23.40 2.18 23.67
C ASP A 49 24.41 3.04 22.89
N THR A 50 25.67 2.98 23.26
CA THR A 50 26.78 3.67 22.61
C THR A 50 27.91 2.71 22.26
N GLY A 51 28.54 2.93 21.11
CA GLY A 51 29.67 2.13 20.63
C GLY A 51 29.81 2.17 19.12
N ASP A 52 30.84 1.51 18.61
CA ASP A 52 30.99 1.34 17.17
C ASP A 52 30.05 0.24 16.67
N ILE A 53 29.56 0.38 15.46
CA ILE A 53 28.77 -0.65 14.77
C ILE A 53 29.61 -1.16 13.57
N ALA A 54 30.08 -2.40 13.67
CA ALA A 54 30.89 -3.02 12.63
C ALA A 54 30.03 -3.81 11.63
N VAL A 55 30.32 -3.62 10.35
CA VAL A 55 29.60 -4.25 9.24
C VAL A 55 30.56 -5.02 8.35
N ALA A 56 30.21 -6.25 7.99
CA ALA A 56 30.88 -7.05 6.97
C ALA A 56 29.87 -7.87 6.16
N GLU A 57 30.10 -7.99 4.85
CA GLU A 57 29.21 -8.74 3.92
C GLU A 57 27.73 -8.30 4.00
N GLY A 58 27.48 -7.04 4.29
CA GLY A 58 26.13 -6.46 4.42
C GLY A 58 25.40 -6.80 5.71
N LEU A 59 26.06 -7.41 6.69
CA LEU A 59 25.54 -7.75 8.00
C LEU A 59 26.22 -6.92 9.07
N ILE A 60 25.49 -6.59 10.13
CA ILE A 60 26.06 -6.14 11.39
C ILE A 60 26.81 -7.35 11.97
N VAL A 61 28.08 -7.19 12.30
CA VAL A 61 28.93 -8.28 12.82
C VAL A 61 29.40 -8.03 14.22
N GLY A 62 29.39 -6.78 14.70
CA GLY A 62 29.83 -6.47 16.06
C GLY A 62 29.37 -5.09 16.53
N LEU A 63 29.27 -4.97 17.85
CA LEU A 63 28.99 -3.73 18.59
C LEU A 63 30.10 -3.55 19.62
N GLY A 64 30.65 -2.33 19.78
CA GLY A 64 31.69 -2.06 20.76
C GLY A 64 32.84 -1.24 20.19
N SER A 65 34.06 -1.79 20.09
CA SER A 65 35.23 -1.10 19.53
C SER A 65 35.79 -1.91 18.37
N TYR A 66 35.75 -1.36 17.18
CA TYR A 66 36.16 -2.01 15.94
C TYR A 66 36.97 -1.08 15.03
N GLU A 67 37.86 -1.69 14.19
CA GLU A 67 38.52 -1.00 13.09
C GLU A 67 37.84 -1.36 11.76
N GLY A 68 37.62 -0.37 10.90
CA GLY A 68 37.05 -0.51 9.57
C GLY A 68 38.03 -0.24 8.44
N ARG A 69 37.69 -0.71 7.23
CA ARG A 69 38.29 -0.23 5.99
C ARG A 69 37.73 1.14 5.66
N ASP A 70 36.43 1.30 5.94
CA ASP A 70 35.68 2.55 5.86
C ASP A 70 35.18 2.88 7.27
N GLU A 71 35.39 4.11 7.72
CA GLU A 71 34.96 4.55 9.05
C GLU A 71 34.19 5.86 8.92
N VAL A 72 32.99 5.91 9.52
CA VAL A 72 32.11 7.07 9.46
C VAL A 72 31.74 7.48 10.89
N ASP A 73 32.07 8.73 11.26
CA ASP A 73 31.74 9.27 12.58
C ASP A 73 30.25 9.58 12.71
N MET A 74 29.60 9.03 13.73
CA MET A 74 28.19 9.21 14.06
C MET A 74 27.97 10.11 15.27
N THR A 75 29.00 10.83 15.73
CA THR A 75 28.88 11.73 16.88
C THR A 75 27.72 12.71 16.70
N GLY A 76 26.81 12.75 17.69
CA GLY A 76 25.65 13.64 17.68
C GLY A 76 24.48 13.20 16.80
N LYS A 77 24.53 11.97 16.25
CA LYS A 77 23.42 11.35 15.52
C LYS A 77 22.94 10.10 16.24
N ILE A 78 21.71 9.68 15.94
CA ILE A 78 21.15 8.44 16.46
C ILE A 78 20.96 7.45 15.32
N VAL A 79 21.46 6.24 15.52
CA VAL A 79 21.30 5.13 14.58
C VAL A 79 20.06 4.32 14.96
N CYS A 80 19.05 4.32 14.11
CA CYS A 80 17.88 3.44 14.21
C CYS A 80 18.04 2.24 13.28
N PRO A 81 17.42 1.08 13.56
CA PRO A 81 17.19 0.08 12.53
C PRO A 81 16.39 0.71 11.38
N GLY A 82 16.59 0.26 10.16
CA GLY A 82 15.78 0.70 9.05
C GLY A 82 14.30 0.42 9.29
N PHE A 83 13.45 1.40 9.01
CA PHE A 83 12.02 1.32 9.27
C PHE A 83 11.34 0.31 8.35
N ILE A 84 10.27 -0.31 8.86
CA ILE A 84 9.48 -1.33 8.17
C ILE A 84 8.02 -0.87 8.10
N ASP A 85 7.48 -0.78 6.90
CA ASP A 85 6.04 -0.63 6.69
C ASP A 85 5.38 -2.01 6.69
N ALA A 86 4.45 -2.23 7.62
CA ALA A 86 3.86 -3.54 7.84
C ALA A 86 2.72 -3.88 6.86
N HIS A 87 2.17 -2.89 6.14
CA HIS A 87 1.12 -3.10 5.14
C HIS A 87 0.99 -1.87 4.24
N ILE A 88 1.13 -2.07 2.94
CA ILE A 88 1.01 -1.01 1.94
C ILE A 88 0.55 -1.58 0.58
N HIS A 89 -0.21 -0.75 -0.17
CA HIS A 89 -0.45 -0.92 -1.61
C HIS A 89 0.48 0.03 -2.36
N LEU A 90 1.54 -0.50 -2.99
CA LEU A 90 2.51 0.34 -3.72
C LEU A 90 1.85 1.13 -4.84
N GLU A 91 0.81 0.56 -5.43
CA GLU A 91 0.02 1.14 -6.53
C GLU A 91 -0.64 2.46 -6.13
N SER A 92 -1.04 2.61 -4.88
CA SER A 92 -1.67 3.84 -4.36
C SER A 92 -0.72 5.05 -4.36
N SER A 93 0.59 4.81 -4.50
CA SER A 93 1.56 5.88 -4.76
C SER A 93 1.49 6.44 -6.18
N LEU A 94 0.73 5.83 -7.08
CA LEU A 94 0.54 6.15 -8.50
C LEU A 94 1.84 6.15 -9.33
N VAL A 95 2.95 5.68 -8.78
CA VAL A 95 4.25 5.62 -9.46
C VAL A 95 4.82 4.21 -9.50
N SER A 96 5.78 3.98 -10.38
CA SER A 96 6.48 2.70 -10.46
C SER A 96 7.16 2.33 -9.13
N PRO A 97 7.35 1.04 -8.83
CA PRO A 97 8.06 0.61 -7.62
C PRO A 97 9.45 1.23 -7.45
N ALA A 98 10.15 1.54 -8.54
CA ALA A 98 11.45 2.21 -8.49
C ALA A 98 11.33 3.67 -8.01
N GLU A 99 10.33 4.41 -8.48
CA GLU A 99 10.05 5.77 -8.03
C GLU A 99 9.51 5.79 -6.60
N PHE A 100 8.69 4.80 -6.22
CA PHE A 100 8.30 4.61 -4.83
C PHE A 100 9.52 4.39 -3.91
N ALA A 101 10.47 3.55 -4.33
CA ALA A 101 11.70 3.34 -3.56
C ALA A 101 12.49 4.65 -3.39
N ARG A 102 12.61 5.48 -4.45
CA ARG A 102 13.23 6.81 -4.37
C ARG A 102 12.51 7.73 -3.38
N ALA A 103 11.19 7.58 -3.27
CA ALA A 103 10.37 8.41 -2.37
C ALA A 103 10.56 8.03 -0.90
N VAL A 104 10.63 6.73 -0.55
CA VAL A 104 10.60 6.29 0.85
C VAL A 104 11.98 6.11 1.48
N ILE A 105 13.03 5.94 0.68
CA ILE A 105 14.42 5.85 1.19
C ILE A 105 14.80 7.08 2.01
N PRO A 106 14.55 8.33 1.58
CA PRO A 106 14.84 9.53 2.38
C PRO A 106 14.17 9.56 3.75
N HIS A 107 13.14 8.75 3.94
CA HIS A 107 12.37 8.60 5.17
C HIS A 107 12.81 7.40 6.02
N GLY A 108 13.96 6.78 5.70
CA GLY A 108 14.53 5.70 6.49
C GLY A 108 13.83 4.35 6.33
N THR A 109 12.83 4.22 5.46
CA THR A 109 12.15 2.96 5.19
C THR A 109 13.02 2.07 4.32
N THR A 110 13.37 0.90 4.83
CA THR A 110 14.24 -0.08 4.15
C THR A 110 13.55 -1.38 3.78
N THR A 111 12.35 -1.59 4.32
CA THR A 111 11.54 -2.78 4.05
C THR A 111 10.06 -2.38 4.04
N VAL A 112 9.31 -2.92 3.09
CA VAL A 112 7.85 -2.81 3.02
C VAL A 112 7.22 -4.18 2.82
N ILE A 113 6.03 -4.39 3.40
CA ILE A 113 5.20 -5.57 3.17
C ILE A 113 4.00 -5.10 2.33
N THR A 114 3.98 -5.50 1.06
CA THR A 114 2.96 -5.05 0.11
C THR A 114 1.94 -6.13 -0.19
N ASP A 115 0.69 -5.71 -0.35
CA ASP A 115 -0.38 -6.46 -0.99
C ASP A 115 -0.64 -5.88 -2.37
N PRO A 116 -0.26 -6.53 -3.47
CA PRO A 116 -0.46 -6.02 -4.82
C PRO A 116 -1.85 -6.35 -5.38
N HIS A 117 -2.92 -6.29 -4.57
CA HIS A 117 -4.24 -6.67 -5.04
C HIS A 117 -4.80 -5.73 -6.11
N GLU A 118 -4.38 -4.48 -6.12
CA GLU A 118 -4.83 -3.48 -7.08
C GLU A 118 -4.44 -3.86 -8.51
N ILE A 119 -3.16 -4.06 -8.78
CA ILE A 119 -2.69 -4.51 -10.10
C ILE A 119 -3.15 -5.94 -10.40
N THR A 120 -3.33 -6.77 -9.38
CA THR A 120 -3.83 -8.14 -9.52
C THR A 120 -5.29 -8.17 -9.97
N ASN A 121 -6.13 -7.25 -9.51
CA ASN A 121 -7.49 -7.08 -10.02
C ASN A 121 -7.52 -6.75 -11.52
N VAL A 122 -6.50 -6.09 -12.05
CA VAL A 122 -6.39 -5.73 -13.47
C VAL A 122 -5.78 -6.86 -14.30
N MET A 123 -4.68 -7.46 -13.83
CA MET A 123 -3.83 -8.34 -14.63
C MET A 123 -3.85 -9.82 -14.20
N GLY A 124 -4.52 -10.13 -13.09
CA GLY A 124 -4.46 -11.47 -12.51
C GLY A 124 -3.07 -11.80 -11.95
N THR A 125 -2.67 -13.05 -12.08
CA THR A 125 -1.34 -13.52 -11.63
C THR A 125 -0.18 -12.80 -12.32
N ASP A 126 -0.35 -12.34 -13.57
CA ASP A 126 0.65 -11.51 -14.25
C ASP A 126 0.93 -10.20 -13.50
N GLY A 127 -0.05 -9.67 -12.74
CA GLY A 127 0.14 -8.50 -11.89
C GLY A 127 1.04 -8.78 -10.70
N ILE A 128 0.90 -9.94 -10.07
CA ILE A 128 1.79 -10.39 -8.99
C ILE A 128 3.21 -10.57 -9.54
N ASP A 129 3.36 -11.26 -10.66
CA ASP A 129 4.66 -11.47 -11.31
C ASP A 129 5.31 -10.14 -11.74
N TYR A 130 4.50 -9.20 -12.27
CA TYR A 130 4.98 -7.87 -12.61
C TYR A 130 5.58 -7.15 -11.39
N MET A 131 4.87 -7.11 -10.27
CA MET A 131 5.32 -6.44 -9.04
C MET A 131 6.53 -7.15 -8.42
N LEU A 132 6.58 -8.48 -8.45
CA LEU A 132 7.76 -9.24 -8.05
C LEU A 132 8.99 -8.87 -8.89
N CYS A 133 8.86 -8.79 -10.22
CA CYS A 133 9.96 -8.37 -11.08
C CYS A 133 10.32 -6.90 -10.89
N ALA A 134 9.32 -6.00 -10.86
CA ALA A 134 9.52 -4.55 -10.78
C ALA A 134 10.15 -4.08 -9.46
N THR A 135 10.16 -4.92 -8.43
CA THR A 135 10.76 -4.63 -7.12
C THR A 135 12.08 -5.38 -6.87
N GLU A 136 12.54 -6.20 -7.82
CA GLU A 136 13.73 -7.01 -7.63
C GLU A 136 14.99 -6.15 -7.56
N GLY A 137 15.78 -6.31 -6.48
CA GLY A 137 17.05 -5.61 -6.31
C GLY A 137 16.97 -4.13 -6.02
N LEU A 138 15.80 -3.57 -5.80
CA LEU A 138 15.63 -2.19 -5.32
C LEU A 138 16.27 -2.02 -3.93
N PRO A 139 16.70 -0.79 -3.57
CA PRO A 139 17.27 -0.51 -2.25
C PRO A 139 16.24 -0.47 -1.11
N VAL A 140 15.00 -0.81 -1.38
CA VAL A 140 13.96 -1.12 -0.41
C VAL A 140 13.57 -2.58 -0.59
N ASP A 141 13.71 -3.40 0.44
CA ASP A 141 13.26 -4.80 0.37
C ASP A 141 11.73 -4.85 0.36
N THR A 142 11.17 -5.24 -0.77
CA THR A 142 9.72 -5.45 -0.91
C THR A 142 9.39 -6.92 -0.62
N GLN A 143 8.62 -7.16 0.41
CA GLN A 143 8.04 -8.45 0.77
C GLN A 143 6.57 -8.46 0.37
N PHE A 144 6.03 -9.62 0.05
CA PHE A 144 4.71 -9.74 -0.54
C PHE A 144 3.75 -10.54 0.35
N MET A 145 2.55 -10.04 0.48
CA MET A 145 1.37 -10.81 0.84
C MET A 145 0.58 -11.05 -0.45
N ILE A 146 0.17 -12.29 -0.72
CA ILE A 146 -0.54 -12.63 -1.95
C ILE A 146 -2.03 -12.26 -1.82
N PRO A 147 -2.62 -11.56 -2.79
CA PRO A 147 -4.00 -11.09 -2.72
C PRO A 147 -5.02 -12.18 -2.40
N SER A 148 -5.85 -11.93 -1.40
CA SER A 148 -6.89 -12.85 -0.95
C SER A 148 -8.21 -12.67 -1.69
N CYS A 149 -8.52 -11.44 -2.12
CA CYS A 149 -9.82 -11.02 -2.61
C CYS A 149 -9.71 -10.36 -4.00
N VAL A 150 -9.67 -11.19 -5.05
CA VAL A 150 -9.66 -10.76 -6.46
C VAL A 150 -10.76 -11.54 -7.19
N PRO A 151 -11.90 -10.89 -7.48
CA PRO A 151 -12.34 -9.55 -7.03
C PRO A 151 -12.71 -9.51 -5.55
N ALA A 152 -12.91 -8.30 -5.00
CA ALA A 152 -13.32 -8.08 -3.62
C ALA A 152 -14.73 -8.63 -3.33
N SER A 153 -15.61 -8.62 -4.32
CA SER A 153 -16.99 -9.11 -4.25
C SER A 153 -17.41 -9.78 -5.56
N ALA A 154 -18.33 -10.74 -5.48
CA ALA A 154 -18.95 -11.36 -6.67
C ALA A 154 -19.81 -10.37 -7.49
N LEU A 155 -20.14 -9.22 -6.94
CA LEU A 155 -20.89 -8.15 -7.63
C LEU A 155 -19.98 -7.27 -8.48
N ASP A 156 -18.68 -7.37 -8.33
CA ASP A 156 -17.70 -6.56 -9.05
C ASP A 156 -17.13 -7.30 -10.27
N GLU A 157 -16.94 -6.56 -11.36
CA GLU A 157 -16.32 -7.07 -12.58
C GLU A 157 -14.88 -6.56 -12.66
N SER A 158 -13.94 -7.38 -12.27
CA SER A 158 -12.52 -7.06 -12.39
C SER A 158 -11.86 -7.73 -13.59
N GLY A 159 -10.61 -7.40 -13.87
CA GLY A 159 -9.81 -8.03 -14.93
C GLY A 159 -9.57 -9.51 -14.70
N ALA A 160 -9.52 -9.94 -13.44
CA ALA A 160 -9.27 -11.32 -13.04
C ALA A 160 -10.25 -11.82 -11.97
N ASN A 161 -10.27 -13.13 -11.81
CA ASN A 161 -10.93 -13.81 -10.69
C ASN A 161 -10.00 -14.96 -10.28
N LEU A 162 -9.41 -14.87 -9.08
CA LEU A 162 -8.42 -15.83 -8.61
C LEU A 162 -9.00 -16.76 -7.57
N ASP A 163 -8.78 -18.06 -7.77
CA ASP A 163 -9.02 -19.07 -6.74
C ASP A 163 -7.70 -19.47 -6.02
N TYR A 164 -7.80 -20.43 -5.09
CA TYR A 164 -6.61 -20.86 -4.34
C TYR A 164 -5.54 -21.52 -5.22
N ARG A 165 -5.90 -22.12 -6.37
CA ARG A 165 -4.96 -22.79 -7.28
C ARG A 165 -4.12 -21.78 -8.06
N ASP A 166 -4.68 -20.61 -8.34
CA ASP A 166 -3.98 -19.54 -9.03
C ASP A 166 -2.87 -18.96 -8.16
N ILE A 167 -3.07 -18.92 -6.84
CA ILE A 167 -2.17 -18.26 -5.88
C ILE A 167 -1.23 -19.23 -5.15
N ASP A 168 -1.52 -20.54 -5.13
CA ASP A 168 -0.80 -21.54 -4.32
C ASP A 168 0.71 -21.55 -4.58
N SER A 169 1.11 -21.54 -5.86
CA SER A 169 2.53 -21.59 -6.25
C SER A 169 3.34 -20.35 -5.81
N PHE A 170 2.70 -19.22 -5.59
CA PHE A 170 3.39 -18.02 -5.14
C PHE A 170 3.89 -18.12 -3.69
N PHE A 171 3.27 -18.95 -2.86
CA PHE A 171 3.71 -19.14 -1.48
C PHE A 171 5.10 -19.77 -1.36
N ASP A 172 5.61 -20.42 -2.40
CA ASP A 172 6.98 -20.93 -2.44
C ASP A 172 8.02 -19.84 -2.76
N HIS A 173 7.59 -18.67 -3.23
CA HIS A 173 8.50 -17.58 -3.55
C HIS A 173 9.14 -17.00 -2.27
N PRO A 174 10.49 -16.78 -2.23
CA PRO A 174 11.20 -16.39 -1.00
C PRO A 174 10.80 -15.02 -0.44
N ARG A 175 10.24 -14.13 -1.26
CA ARG A 175 9.74 -12.82 -0.84
C ARG A 175 8.26 -12.83 -0.47
N VAL A 176 7.58 -13.97 -0.56
CA VAL A 176 6.16 -14.09 -0.19
C VAL A 176 6.05 -14.55 1.26
N LEU A 177 5.40 -13.74 2.08
CA LEU A 177 5.25 -13.96 3.51
C LEU A 177 3.91 -14.58 3.89
N GLY A 178 2.88 -14.39 3.07
CA GLY A 178 1.55 -14.91 3.39
C GLY A 178 0.46 -14.54 2.40
N LEU A 179 -0.77 -14.75 2.86
CA LEU A 179 -2.01 -14.31 2.24
C LEU A 179 -2.33 -12.90 2.76
N ALA A 180 -2.60 -11.98 1.85
CA ALA A 180 -2.91 -10.61 2.15
C ALA A 180 -4.26 -10.43 2.85
N GLU A 181 -4.58 -9.21 3.17
CA GLU A 181 -5.77 -8.83 3.91
C GLU A 181 -7.05 -9.58 3.46
N MET A 182 -7.64 -10.27 4.42
CA MET A 182 -8.84 -11.07 4.17
C MET A 182 -10.10 -10.19 4.26
N MET A 183 -10.34 -9.37 3.24
CA MET A 183 -11.48 -8.46 3.15
C MET A 183 -12.82 -9.19 3.09
N ASN A 184 -12.85 -10.40 2.53
CA ASN A 184 -14.07 -11.24 2.52
C ASN A 184 -14.31 -11.92 3.87
N PHE A 185 -14.31 -11.12 4.98
CA PHE A 185 -14.66 -11.67 6.28
C PHE A 185 -16.09 -12.27 6.32
N PRO A 186 -17.10 -11.77 5.57
CA PRO A 186 -18.40 -12.44 5.49
C PRO A 186 -18.29 -13.88 4.95
N GLY A 187 -17.46 -14.10 3.94
CA GLY A 187 -17.19 -15.42 3.40
C GLY A 187 -16.50 -16.33 4.43
N VAL A 188 -15.56 -15.82 5.20
CA VAL A 188 -14.92 -16.57 6.30
C VAL A 188 -15.95 -16.99 7.35
N ILE A 189 -16.77 -16.05 7.84
CA ILE A 189 -17.77 -16.28 8.89
C ILE A 189 -18.85 -17.26 8.43
N SER A 190 -19.28 -17.17 7.18
CA SER A 190 -20.26 -18.09 6.60
C SER A 190 -19.68 -19.43 6.16
N ALA A 191 -18.37 -19.65 6.37
CA ALA A 191 -17.64 -20.85 5.94
C ALA A 191 -17.74 -21.10 4.41
N ASP A 192 -17.67 -20.03 3.62
CA ASP A 192 -17.64 -20.11 2.16
C ASP A 192 -16.41 -20.89 1.69
N SER A 193 -16.63 -22.00 1.00
CA SER A 193 -15.56 -22.93 0.64
C SER A 193 -14.45 -22.31 -0.22
N PRO A 194 -14.71 -21.50 -1.26
CA PRO A 194 -13.69 -20.80 -2.02
C PRO A 194 -12.81 -19.88 -1.18
N THR A 195 -13.42 -19.12 -0.28
CA THR A 195 -12.70 -18.20 0.63
C THR A 195 -11.82 -18.97 1.61
N VAL A 196 -12.36 -20.01 2.25
CA VAL A 196 -11.62 -20.83 3.21
C VAL A 196 -10.49 -21.62 2.53
N ALA A 197 -10.66 -22.04 1.26
CA ALA A 197 -9.62 -22.74 0.52
C ALA A 197 -8.34 -21.90 0.35
N LYS A 198 -8.45 -20.58 0.16
CA LYS A 198 -7.28 -19.66 0.10
C LYS A 198 -6.54 -19.58 1.44
N ILE A 199 -7.30 -19.55 2.55
CA ILE A 199 -6.73 -19.62 3.90
C ILE A 199 -5.95 -20.91 4.10
N ILE A 200 -6.53 -22.05 3.72
CA ILE A 200 -5.89 -23.38 3.83
C ILE A 200 -4.63 -23.47 2.96
N ALA A 201 -4.66 -22.92 1.74
CA ALA A 201 -3.47 -22.88 0.86
C ALA A 201 -2.30 -22.16 1.55
N SER A 202 -2.55 -20.96 2.10
CA SER A 202 -1.52 -20.23 2.86
C SER A 202 -1.02 -21.01 4.09
N GLN A 203 -1.92 -21.64 4.84
CA GLN A 203 -1.56 -22.43 6.01
C GLN A 203 -0.75 -23.69 5.66
N ALA A 204 -1.02 -24.32 4.52
CA ALA A 204 -0.28 -25.49 4.04
C ALA A 204 1.20 -25.15 3.76
N HIS A 205 1.50 -23.91 3.37
CA HIS A 205 2.85 -23.37 3.20
C HIS A 205 3.42 -22.71 4.47
N HIS A 206 2.76 -22.85 5.62
CA HIS A 206 3.16 -22.22 6.90
C HIS A 206 3.30 -20.69 6.82
N LYS A 207 2.46 -20.03 6.04
CA LYS A 207 2.50 -18.59 5.79
C LYS A 207 1.51 -17.84 6.69
N LYS A 208 1.72 -16.52 6.83
CA LYS A 208 0.83 -15.61 7.56
C LYS A 208 -0.46 -15.35 6.77
N ILE A 209 -1.48 -14.89 7.49
CA ILE A 209 -2.74 -14.41 6.89
C ILE A 209 -3.06 -13.09 7.58
N ASP A 210 -3.08 -12.02 6.79
CA ASP A 210 -3.44 -10.71 7.29
C ASP A 210 -4.95 -10.47 7.23
N GLY A 211 -5.43 -9.60 8.08
CA GLY A 211 -6.85 -9.32 8.25
C GLY A 211 -7.25 -7.92 7.86
N HIS A 212 -8.54 -7.82 7.53
CA HIS A 212 -9.29 -6.62 7.24
C HIS A 212 -10.71 -6.85 7.75
N ALA A 213 -11.02 -6.35 8.94
CA ALA A 213 -12.28 -6.68 9.62
C ALA A 213 -12.84 -5.49 10.40
N PRO A 214 -13.27 -4.41 9.70
CA PRO A 214 -13.79 -3.21 10.35
C PRO A 214 -15.02 -3.52 11.20
N GLY A 215 -14.98 -3.16 12.49
CA GLY A 215 -16.10 -3.29 13.42
C GLY A 215 -16.50 -4.73 13.78
N LEU A 216 -15.77 -5.75 13.32
CA LEU A 216 -16.11 -7.14 13.59
C LEU A 216 -15.95 -7.48 15.08
N SER A 217 -16.94 -8.16 15.66
CA SER A 217 -16.98 -8.43 17.10
C SER A 217 -17.73 -9.71 17.44
N GLY A 218 -17.70 -10.12 18.72
CA GLY A 218 -18.46 -11.25 19.22
C GLY A 218 -18.07 -12.60 18.59
N THR A 219 -19.07 -13.41 18.26
CA THR A 219 -18.88 -14.75 17.67
C THR A 219 -18.28 -14.68 16.27
N ASP A 220 -18.57 -13.63 15.52
CA ASP A 220 -18.08 -13.44 14.16
C ASP A 220 -16.57 -13.16 14.17
N LEU A 221 -16.09 -12.31 15.09
CA LEU A 221 -14.66 -12.09 15.30
C LEU A 221 -13.97 -13.40 15.75
N ASN A 222 -14.60 -14.20 16.62
CA ASN A 222 -14.05 -15.49 17.01
C ASN A 222 -13.92 -16.44 15.81
N ALA A 223 -14.91 -16.49 14.92
CA ALA A 223 -14.87 -17.32 13.71
C ALA A 223 -13.74 -16.86 12.77
N TYR A 224 -13.60 -15.56 12.56
CA TYR A 224 -12.55 -14.97 11.72
C TYR A 224 -11.14 -15.28 12.26
N ILE A 225 -10.90 -15.11 13.55
CA ILE A 225 -9.62 -15.46 14.19
C ILE A 225 -9.39 -16.97 14.18
N ALA A 226 -10.41 -17.78 14.46
CA ALA A 226 -10.29 -19.23 14.46
C ALA A 226 -9.95 -19.81 13.07
N ALA A 227 -10.31 -19.12 11.99
CA ALA A 227 -9.89 -19.46 10.63
C ALA A 227 -8.38 -19.24 10.41
N GLY A 228 -7.70 -18.48 11.25
CA GLY A 228 -6.24 -18.25 11.20
C GLY A 228 -5.81 -16.84 10.82
N VAL A 229 -6.70 -15.84 10.93
CA VAL A 229 -6.40 -14.44 10.64
C VAL A 229 -5.99 -13.74 11.92
N TYR A 230 -4.71 -13.33 12.04
CA TYR A 230 -4.14 -12.85 13.30
C TYR A 230 -3.67 -11.39 13.29
N SER A 231 -4.03 -10.59 12.30
CA SER A 231 -3.80 -9.14 12.26
C SER A 231 -5.06 -8.39 11.85
N ASP A 232 -5.06 -7.07 12.07
CA ASP A 232 -6.07 -6.16 11.54
C ASP A 232 -5.52 -4.73 11.50
N HIS A 233 -5.82 -3.98 10.44
CA HIS A 233 -5.46 -2.57 10.25
C HIS A 233 -6.70 -1.64 10.22
N GLU A 234 -7.91 -2.21 10.30
CA GLU A 234 -9.18 -1.50 10.16
C GLU A 234 -9.80 -1.03 11.48
N CYS A 235 -9.08 -1.13 12.59
CA CYS A 235 -9.59 -0.66 13.87
C CYS A 235 -9.81 0.85 13.85
N ALA A 236 -11.06 1.29 13.96
CA ALA A 236 -11.41 2.71 13.96
C ALA A 236 -11.17 3.39 15.33
N ASP A 237 -11.26 2.63 16.42
CA ASP A 237 -11.14 3.13 17.78
C ASP A 237 -10.46 2.13 18.72
N ILE A 238 -10.15 2.61 19.93
CA ILE A 238 -9.47 1.81 20.96
C ILE A 238 -10.30 0.61 21.43
N ASP A 239 -11.62 0.72 21.48
CA ASP A 239 -12.48 -0.36 21.96
C ASP A 239 -12.53 -1.52 20.97
N ASP A 240 -12.57 -1.24 19.68
CA ASP A 240 -12.46 -2.24 18.61
C ASP A 240 -11.08 -2.92 18.64
N ALA A 241 -10.02 -2.13 18.66
CA ALA A 241 -8.65 -2.64 18.75
C ALA A 241 -8.42 -3.52 19.99
N MET A 242 -8.97 -3.12 21.15
CA MET A 242 -8.83 -3.89 22.39
C MET A 242 -9.59 -5.23 22.38
N LYS A 243 -10.74 -5.32 21.67
CA LYS A 243 -11.44 -6.60 21.48
C LYS A 243 -10.56 -7.58 20.71
N LYS A 244 -9.99 -7.14 19.58
CA LYS A 244 -9.11 -7.93 18.70
C LYS A 244 -7.81 -8.31 19.41
N LEU A 245 -7.14 -7.36 20.03
CA LEU A 245 -5.89 -7.59 20.77
C LEU A 245 -6.05 -8.61 21.91
N LYS A 246 -7.16 -8.54 22.68
CA LYS A 246 -7.44 -9.51 23.76
C LYS A 246 -7.66 -10.93 23.25
N LEU A 247 -8.06 -11.10 22.00
CA LEU A 247 -8.21 -12.39 21.34
C LEU A 247 -6.94 -12.84 20.61
N GLY A 248 -5.86 -12.05 20.69
CA GLY A 248 -4.54 -12.43 20.19
C GLY A 248 -4.17 -11.85 18.84
N GLN A 249 -5.00 -11.01 18.21
CA GLN A 249 -4.62 -10.33 16.98
C GLN A 249 -3.52 -9.29 17.22
N PHE A 250 -2.72 -9.05 16.19
CA PHE A 250 -1.84 -7.90 16.08
C PHE A 250 -2.60 -6.74 15.47
N ILE A 251 -2.31 -5.53 15.93
CA ILE A 251 -2.93 -4.31 15.43
C ILE A 251 -1.91 -3.54 14.60
N MET A 252 -2.20 -3.34 13.32
CA MET A 252 -1.45 -2.46 12.45
C MET A 252 -2.07 -1.07 12.55
N ILE A 253 -1.29 -0.13 13.05
CA ILE A 253 -1.71 1.26 13.25
C ILE A 253 -1.35 2.01 11.98
N ARG A 254 -2.35 2.57 11.33
CA ARG A 254 -2.28 3.08 9.98
C ARG A 254 -2.32 4.60 9.91
N GLU A 255 -1.43 5.19 9.09
CA GLU A 255 -1.40 6.60 8.71
C GLU A 255 -1.27 6.75 7.18
N GLY A 256 -2.31 6.35 6.49
CA GLY A 256 -2.47 6.51 5.05
C GLY A 256 -2.91 7.92 4.64
N THR A 257 -3.27 8.08 3.39
CA THR A 257 -3.84 9.32 2.88
C THR A 257 -5.33 9.42 3.21
N ALA A 258 -6.10 8.37 2.92
CA ALA A 258 -7.55 8.34 3.17
C ALA A 258 -7.90 7.90 4.60
N ALA A 259 -7.23 6.89 5.09
CA ALA A 259 -7.58 6.22 6.34
C ALA A 259 -6.46 6.35 7.37
N ARG A 260 -6.82 6.85 8.56
CA ARG A 260 -5.88 7.16 9.65
C ARG A 260 -6.50 6.76 10.97
N ASN A 261 -5.74 6.05 11.80
CA ASN A 261 -6.20 5.65 13.12
C ASN A 261 -5.12 5.82 14.22
N LEU A 262 -3.98 6.46 13.92
CA LEU A 262 -2.89 6.65 14.88
C LEU A 262 -3.40 7.33 16.15
N GLU A 263 -4.08 8.48 16.02
CA GLU A 263 -4.58 9.25 17.16
C GLU A 263 -5.53 8.41 18.05
N ALA A 264 -6.49 7.70 17.42
CA ALA A 264 -7.43 6.85 18.12
C ALA A 264 -6.78 5.68 18.85
N LEU A 265 -5.68 5.15 18.31
CA LEU A 265 -4.98 3.98 18.83
C LEU A 265 -3.74 4.30 19.68
N MET A 266 -3.41 5.58 19.87
CA MET A 266 -2.31 6.01 20.74
C MET A 266 -2.29 5.38 22.14
N PRO A 267 -3.42 5.09 22.80
CA PRO A 267 -3.41 4.40 24.09
C PRO A 267 -2.75 3.02 24.06
N LEU A 268 -2.72 2.33 22.92
CA LEU A 268 -2.01 1.05 22.77
C LEU A 268 -0.50 1.24 22.80
N ILE A 269 0.03 2.24 22.08
CA ILE A 269 1.47 2.51 21.95
C ILE A 269 2.04 3.06 23.27
N LYS A 270 1.28 3.89 23.99
CA LYS A 270 1.67 4.44 25.28
C LYS A 270 1.71 3.39 26.41
N SER A 271 1.13 2.22 26.18
CA SER A 271 1.02 1.16 27.18
C SER A 271 2.09 0.11 26.98
N GLN A 272 3.02 -0.03 27.92
CA GLN A 272 4.00 -1.12 27.95
C GLN A 272 3.36 -2.52 27.91
N LYS A 273 2.08 -2.64 28.26
CA LYS A 273 1.35 -3.90 28.21
C LYS A 273 0.89 -4.30 26.82
N TYR A 274 0.58 -3.33 25.94
CA TYR A 274 -0.11 -3.59 24.67
C TYR A 274 0.76 -3.32 23.44
N PHE A 275 1.71 -2.38 23.52
CA PHE A 275 2.50 -1.92 22.39
C PHE A 275 3.22 -3.04 21.61
N SER A 276 3.62 -4.12 22.29
CA SER A 276 4.35 -5.24 21.68
C SER A 276 3.55 -6.04 20.64
N ARG A 277 2.24 -5.77 20.55
CA ARG A 277 1.36 -6.32 19.52
C ARG A 277 0.92 -5.28 18.50
N CYS A 278 1.57 -4.13 18.47
CA CYS A 278 1.31 -3.07 17.50
C CYS A 278 2.47 -2.98 16.50
N MET A 279 2.16 -2.60 15.28
CA MET A 279 3.12 -2.24 14.23
C MET A 279 2.54 -1.10 13.40
N PHE A 280 3.40 -0.31 12.75
CA PHE A 280 2.98 0.78 11.89
C PHE A 280 2.82 0.32 10.45
N CYS A 281 1.85 0.92 9.76
CA CYS A 281 1.64 0.76 8.32
C CYS A 281 1.12 2.05 7.69
N THR A 282 1.20 2.13 6.38
CA THR A 282 0.66 3.26 5.63
C THR A 282 -0.60 2.93 4.86
N ASP A 283 -0.80 1.69 4.46
CA ASP A 283 -1.93 1.29 3.61
C ASP A 283 -1.91 2.08 2.28
N ASP A 284 -2.93 2.84 1.94
CA ASP A 284 -2.97 3.72 0.77
C ASP A 284 -2.21 5.03 1.03
N LYS A 285 -1.10 5.25 0.33
CA LYS A 285 -0.26 6.45 0.48
C LYS A 285 -0.05 7.16 -0.85
N HIS A 286 -0.63 8.34 -1.00
CA HIS A 286 -0.59 9.14 -2.22
C HIS A 286 0.73 9.93 -2.39
N PRO A 287 1.05 10.36 -3.63
CA PRO A 287 2.28 11.09 -3.95
C PRO A 287 2.52 12.33 -3.09
N SER A 288 1.47 13.14 -2.84
CA SER A 288 1.57 14.36 -2.04
C SER A 288 2.00 14.08 -0.61
N ASP A 289 1.40 13.07 0.04
CA ASP A 289 1.75 12.71 1.40
C ASP A 289 3.17 12.15 1.52
N LEU A 290 3.63 11.37 0.52
CA LEU A 290 5.02 10.90 0.46
C LEU A 290 6.02 12.05 0.35
N LEU A 291 5.70 13.09 -0.42
CA LEU A 291 6.58 14.23 -0.64
C LEU A 291 6.56 15.24 0.51
N GLU A 292 5.41 15.46 1.13
CA GLU A 292 5.20 16.54 2.09
C GLU A 292 5.34 16.10 3.54
N LYS A 293 4.86 14.88 3.86
CA LYS A 293 4.84 14.37 5.24
C LYS A 293 5.94 13.36 5.51
N GLY A 294 6.20 12.48 4.54
CA GLY A 294 7.09 11.35 4.68
C GLY A 294 6.38 10.00 4.77
N HIS A 295 7.04 9.02 5.33
CA HIS A 295 6.58 7.63 5.38
C HIS A 295 6.46 7.13 6.83
N ILE A 296 7.19 6.10 7.23
CA ILE A 296 7.17 5.59 8.61
C ILE A 296 7.82 6.58 9.61
N ASP A 297 8.80 7.39 9.19
CA ASP A 297 9.36 8.48 9.99
C ASP A 297 8.31 9.49 10.42
N TYR A 298 7.37 9.81 9.54
CA TYR A 298 6.22 10.66 9.84
C TYR A 298 5.35 10.06 10.96
N ILE A 299 5.03 8.76 10.86
CA ILE A 299 4.24 8.08 11.89
C ILE A 299 4.96 8.10 13.25
N CYS A 300 6.28 7.87 13.23
CA CYS A 300 7.11 7.94 14.43
C CYS A 300 7.08 9.33 15.06
N ARG A 301 7.25 10.38 14.25
CA ARG A 301 7.21 11.79 14.69
C ARG A 301 5.87 12.14 15.32
N GLU A 302 4.76 11.80 14.65
CA GLU A 302 3.41 12.07 15.17
C GLU A 302 3.14 11.30 16.47
N ALA A 303 3.51 10.02 16.54
CA ALA A 303 3.34 9.22 17.75
C ALA A 303 4.09 9.83 18.96
N VAL A 304 5.33 10.27 18.75
CA VAL A 304 6.13 10.93 19.81
C VAL A 304 5.56 12.30 20.17
N ALA A 305 5.11 13.09 19.19
CA ALA A 305 4.45 14.36 19.43
C ALA A 305 3.17 14.19 20.26
N MET A 306 2.44 13.09 20.08
CA MET A 306 1.28 12.71 20.89
C MET A 306 1.67 12.08 22.25
N GLY A 307 2.95 11.93 22.57
CA GLY A 307 3.48 11.51 23.87
C GLY A 307 3.76 10.01 24.00
N ALA A 308 4.03 9.30 22.90
CA ALA A 308 4.63 7.97 22.95
C ALA A 308 6.10 8.05 23.37
N ASP A 309 6.60 7.00 24.02
CA ASP A 309 8.02 6.85 24.26
C ASP A 309 8.77 6.66 22.93
N PRO A 310 9.84 7.44 22.65
CA PRO A 310 10.52 7.39 21.37
C PRO A 310 11.13 6.02 21.05
N ILE A 311 11.66 5.31 22.03
CA ILE A 311 12.31 4.00 21.82
C ILE A 311 11.25 2.93 21.58
N MET A 312 10.14 2.96 22.34
CA MET A 312 8.99 2.09 22.08
C MET A 312 8.43 2.34 20.67
N THR A 313 8.41 3.60 20.23
CA THR A 313 7.99 3.96 18.87
C THR A 313 8.88 3.31 17.81
N VAL A 314 10.21 3.33 17.98
CA VAL A 314 11.14 2.62 17.07
C VAL A 314 10.93 1.10 17.12
N GLN A 315 10.62 0.52 18.27
CA GLN A 315 10.30 -0.91 18.37
C GLN A 315 9.06 -1.26 17.54
N VAL A 316 8.02 -0.42 17.58
CA VAL A 316 6.79 -0.58 16.76
C VAL A 316 7.09 -0.43 15.26
N ALA A 317 7.93 0.55 14.90
CA ALA A 317 8.31 0.84 13.52
C ALA A 317 9.25 -0.20 12.87
N CYS A 318 9.90 -1.05 13.67
CA CYS A 318 10.94 -1.96 13.17
C CYS A 318 10.76 -3.39 13.67
N LEU A 319 10.98 -3.61 14.97
CA LEU A 319 11.11 -4.94 15.58
C LEU A 319 9.81 -5.74 15.52
N HIS A 320 8.67 -5.09 15.78
CA HIS A 320 7.39 -5.79 15.89
C HIS A 320 6.91 -6.30 14.54
N ALA A 321 7.00 -5.49 13.48
CA ALA A 321 6.72 -5.94 12.11
C ALA A 321 7.66 -7.08 11.70
N ALA A 322 8.98 -6.94 11.96
CA ALA A 322 9.94 -8.00 11.66
C ALA A 322 9.61 -9.31 12.38
N ARG A 323 9.23 -9.26 13.66
CA ARG A 323 8.83 -10.45 14.44
C ARG A 323 7.54 -11.07 13.95
N TYR A 324 6.53 -10.26 13.65
CA TYR A 324 5.25 -10.76 13.14
C TYR A 324 5.42 -11.51 11.82
N PHE A 325 6.16 -10.93 10.88
CA PHE A 325 6.41 -11.53 9.57
C PHE A 325 7.58 -12.51 9.54
N LEU A 326 8.19 -12.86 10.68
CA LEU A 326 9.32 -13.79 10.81
C LEU A 326 10.56 -13.36 9.99
N LEU A 327 10.77 -12.06 9.84
CA LEU A 327 11.95 -11.47 9.21
C LEU A 327 13.11 -11.44 10.23
N ASN A 328 13.67 -12.60 10.53
CA ASN A 328 14.56 -12.86 11.69
C ASN A 328 15.89 -12.08 11.67
N ASN A 329 16.22 -11.39 10.61
CA ASN A 329 17.47 -10.63 10.46
C ASN A 329 17.24 -9.16 10.12
N ARG A 330 16.08 -8.59 10.43
CA ARG A 330 15.70 -7.19 10.21
C ARG A 330 15.11 -6.57 11.47
N GLY A 331 15.02 -5.25 11.50
CA GLY A 331 14.32 -4.49 12.52
C GLY A 331 15.08 -4.36 13.85
N ALA A 332 16.38 -4.67 13.88
CA ALA A 332 17.24 -4.49 15.06
C ALA A 332 18.70 -4.20 14.67
N ILE A 333 19.44 -3.57 15.56
CA ILE A 333 20.89 -3.38 15.46
C ILE A 333 21.55 -4.43 16.35
N ALA A 334 21.97 -5.54 15.75
CA ALA A 334 22.61 -6.63 16.47
C ALA A 334 23.43 -7.52 15.52
N PRO A 335 24.47 -8.24 16.02
CA PRO A 335 25.23 -9.15 15.19
C PRO A 335 24.35 -10.19 14.50
N GLY A 336 24.57 -10.38 13.18
CA GLY A 336 23.79 -11.28 12.32
C GLY A 336 22.58 -10.64 11.65
N TYR A 337 22.20 -9.42 11.99
CA TYR A 337 21.16 -8.65 11.33
C TYR A 337 21.69 -7.93 10.08
N LEU A 338 20.83 -7.65 9.13
CA LEU A 338 21.17 -6.83 7.97
C LEU A 338 21.59 -5.42 8.44
N ALA A 339 22.61 -4.89 7.82
CA ALA A 339 23.11 -3.55 8.09
C ALA A 339 22.23 -2.51 7.38
N ASP A 340 20.94 -2.48 7.75
CA ASP A 340 19.93 -1.54 7.30
C ASP A 340 19.71 -0.51 8.40
N PHE A 341 20.10 0.75 8.16
CA PHE A 341 20.09 1.82 9.16
C PHE A 341 19.37 3.06 8.64
N ALA A 342 18.54 3.66 9.49
CA ALA A 342 18.09 5.02 9.39
C ALA A 342 18.86 5.89 10.41
N ILE A 343 19.68 6.81 9.94
CA ILE A 343 20.42 7.75 10.78
C ILE A 343 19.57 9.00 10.93
N VAL A 344 19.18 9.31 12.16
CA VAL A 344 18.33 10.46 12.46
C VAL A 344 19.07 11.51 13.31
N GLU A 345 18.63 12.75 13.25
CA GLU A 345 19.17 13.80 14.10
C GLU A 345 18.78 13.61 15.56
N ASP A 346 17.52 13.24 15.79
CA ASP A 346 16.99 12.95 17.12
C ASP A 346 15.77 12.03 17.04
N LEU A 347 15.27 11.56 18.16
CA LEU A 347 14.07 10.72 18.27
C LEU A 347 12.79 11.51 18.58
N LYS A 348 12.81 12.82 18.37
CA LYS A 348 11.62 13.67 18.48
C LYS A 348 11.02 13.95 17.12
N ASP A 349 11.84 14.49 16.22
CA ASP A 349 11.42 14.91 14.90
C ASP A 349 11.68 13.82 13.83
N PHE A 350 12.49 12.82 14.16
CA PHE A 350 12.85 11.71 13.26
C PHE A 350 13.37 12.16 11.90
N HIS A 351 14.06 13.32 11.85
CA HIS A 351 14.64 13.79 10.60
C HIS A 351 15.78 12.88 10.17
N VAL A 352 15.57 12.15 9.08
CA VAL A 352 16.52 11.19 8.53
C VAL A 352 17.56 11.91 7.69
N VAL A 353 18.83 11.79 8.04
CA VAL A 353 19.96 12.43 7.32
C VAL A 353 20.73 11.45 6.44
N THR A 354 20.74 10.17 6.77
CA THR A 354 21.45 9.14 6.00
C THR A 354 20.74 7.80 6.14
N VAL A 355 20.71 7.03 5.07
CA VAL A 355 20.19 5.66 5.08
C VAL A 355 21.22 4.71 4.51
N TYR A 356 21.42 3.61 5.21
CA TYR A 356 22.23 2.49 4.75
C TYR A 356 21.34 1.28 4.47
N LYS A 357 21.64 0.60 3.37
CA LYS A 357 21.02 -0.67 2.99
C LYS A 357 22.09 -1.73 2.83
N ARG A 358 22.05 -2.75 3.68
CA ARG A 358 23.11 -3.80 3.73
C ARG A 358 24.52 -3.21 3.79
N GLY A 359 24.69 -2.18 4.64
CA GLY A 359 25.97 -1.49 4.82
C GLY A 359 26.40 -0.57 3.68
N LYS A 360 25.61 -0.44 2.62
CA LYS A 360 25.83 0.55 1.56
C LYS A 360 24.98 1.78 1.80
N ARG A 361 25.57 2.96 1.72
CA ARG A 361 24.82 4.21 1.77
C ARG A 361 23.93 4.31 0.54
N VAL A 362 22.64 4.55 0.74
CA VAL A 362 21.63 4.69 -0.33
C VAL A 362 20.96 6.06 -0.33
N TYR A 363 21.13 6.83 0.76
CA TYR A 363 20.67 8.21 0.87
C TYR A 363 21.58 9.01 1.80
N HIS A 364 21.82 10.27 1.45
CA HIS A 364 22.55 11.22 2.29
C HIS A 364 22.19 12.65 1.91
N ASP A 365 21.82 13.47 2.90
CA ASP A 365 21.58 14.91 2.79
C ASP A 365 20.77 15.33 1.55
N GLY A 366 19.60 14.72 1.35
CA GLY A 366 18.70 15.04 0.25
C GLY A 366 18.99 14.31 -1.07
N ILE A 367 20.06 13.52 -1.14
CA ILE A 367 20.48 12.81 -2.35
C ILE A 367 20.22 11.31 -2.18
N VAL A 368 19.35 10.76 -3.00
CA VAL A 368 19.20 9.30 -3.17
C VAL A 368 20.26 8.84 -4.16
N GLU A 369 21.09 7.88 -3.74
CA GLU A 369 22.12 7.29 -4.60
C GLU A 369 21.48 6.52 -5.78
N ASP A 370 22.14 6.54 -6.93
CA ASP A 370 21.68 5.79 -8.08
C ASP A 370 21.70 4.28 -7.83
N PHE A 371 20.67 3.62 -8.29
CA PHE A 371 20.52 2.18 -8.20
C PHE A 371 20.06 1.58 -9.53
N HIS A 372 20.37 0.31 -9.71
CA HIS A 372 19.98 -0.42 -10.91
C HIS A 372 18.46 -0.61 -10.96
N LEU A 373 17.85 -0.29 -12.10
CA LEU A 373 16.42 -0.53 -12.31
C LEU A 373 16.19 -2.00 -12.63
N PRO A 374 15.16 -2.62 -12.05
CA PRO A 374 14.80 -4.00 -12.34
C PRO A 374 14.44 -4.22 -13.81
N GLU A 375 14.80 -5.37 -14.35
CA GLU A 375 14.39 -5.79 -15.69
C GLU A 375 13.02 -6.49 -15.61
N ILE A 376 12.01 -5.86 -16.22
CA ILE A 376 10.67 -6.46 -16.32
C ILE A 376 10.60 -7.26 -17.61
N PRO A 377 10.23 -8.56 -17.59
CA PRO A 377 10.05 -9.36 -18.79
C PRO A 377 9.12 -8.70 -19.80
N GLU A 378 9.49 -8.75 -21.09
CA GLU A 378 8.78 -8.04 -22.16
C GLU A 378 7.29 -8.39 -22.22
N HIS A 379 6.90 -9.64 -21.97
CA HIS A 379 5.52 -10.07 -21.99
C HIS A 379 4.71 -9.43 -20.85
N LEU A 380 5.28 -9.31 -19.63
CA LEU A 380 4.62 -8.65 -18.49
C LEU A 380 4.52 -7.15 -18.75
N ASN A 381 5.57 -6.53 -19.28
CA ASN A 381 5.53 -5.12 -19.61
C ASN A 381 4.49 -4.80 -20.69
N LYS A 382 4.38 -5.61 -21.75
CA LYS A 382 3.32 -5.49 -22.76
C LYS A 382 1.93 -5.67 -22.13
N ARG A 383 1.76 -6.68 -21.29
CA ARG A 383 0.48 -6.94 -20.61
C ARG A 383 0.07 -5.77 -19.73
N ALA A 384 1.00 -5.16 -18.99
CA ALA A 384 0.73 -4.01 -18.14
C ALA A 384 0.29 -2.75 -18.91
N HIS A 385 0.71 -2.61 -20.19
CA HIS A 385 0.31 -1.51 -21.05
C HIS A 385 -0.87 -1.83 -21.97
N ASP A 386 -1.44 -3.04 -21.89
CA ASP A 386 -2.60 -3.48 -22.68
C ASP A 386 -3.71 -3.99 -21.76
N THR A 387 -4.35 -3.06 -21.04
CA THR A 387 -5.38 -3.36 -20.03
C THR A 387 -6.71 -2.63 -20.29
N PHE A 388 -6.85 -1.97 -21.45
CA PHE A 388 -8.07 -1.26 -21.84
C PHE A 388 -8.72 -1.88 -23.06
N HIS A 389 -9.76 -2.68 -22.85
CA HIS A 389 -10.49 -3.42 -23.86
C HIS A 389 -11.95 -2.96 -23.90
N LEU A 390 -12.19 -1.74 -24.38
CA LEU A 390 -13.52 -1.17 -24.51
C LEU A 390 -13.66 -0.42 -25.85
N PRO A 391 -14.88 -0.33 -26.41
CA PRO A 391 -15.12 0.45 -27.63
C PRO A 391 -15.05 1.94 -27.33
N VAL A 392 -14.96 2.76 -28.38
CA VAL A 392 -15.19 4.20 -28.26
C VAL A 392 -16.67 4.43 -27.89
N LEU A 393 -16.89 5.14 -26.80
CA LEU A 393 -18.22 5.43 -26.26
C LEU A 393 -18.76 6.76 -26.82
N SER A 394 -20.06 6.81 -26.98
CA SER A 394 -20.81 8.00 -27.37
C SER A 394 -21.64 8.55 -26.21
N PRO A 395 -22.12 9.79 -26.25
CA PRO A 395 -23.03 10.31 -25.23
C PRO A 395 -24.27 9.44 -25.01
N ALA A 396 -24.76 8.75 -26.06
CA ALA A 396 -25.93 7.86 -25.97
C ALA A 396 -25.70 6.65 -25.06
N ASP A 397 -24.44 6.23 -24.85
CA ASP A 397 -24.10 5.12 -23.96
C ASP A 397 -24.26 5.50 -22.46
N PHE A 398 -24.28 6.81 -22.16
CA PHE A 398 -24.51 7.35 -20.81
C PHE A 398 -25.98 7.83 -20.62
N ALA A 399 -26.82 7.76 -21.65
CA ALA A 399 -28.19 8.22 -21.55
C ALA A 399 -28.99 7.36 -20.55
N ASN A 400 -29.67 8.01 -19.61
CA ASN A 400 -30.55 7.35 -18.66
C ASN A 400 -31.83 8.15 -18.44
N THR A 401 -32.97 7.48 -18.58
CA THR A 401 -34.30 8.03 -18.31
C THR A 401 -35.06 7.30 -17.22
N ARG A 402 -34.42 6.30 -16.59
CA ARG A 402 -35.02 5.50 -15.53
C ARG A 402 -34.58 6.04 -14.16
N LEU A 403 -35.41 5.80 -13.15
CA LEU A 403 -35.02 6.03 -11.76
C LEU A 403 -33.82 5.12 -11.41
N ARG A 404 -32.81 5.71 -10.78
CA ARG A 404 -31.63 5.04 -10.27
C ARG A 404 -31.32 5.53 -8.87
N GLY A 405 -30.69 4.69 -8.05
CA GLY A 405 -30.26 5.07 -6.72
C GLY A 405 -29.34 6.28 -6.72
N VAL A 406 -29.51 7.15 -5.74
CA VAL A 406 -28.62 8.28 -5.46
C VAL A 406 -27.73 7.92 -4.28
N ILE A 407 -26.44 7.84 -4.52
CA ILE A 407 -25.42 7.58 -3.49
C ILE A 407 -25.09 8.90 -2.82
N GLY A 408 -25.40 9.04 -1.53
CA GLY A 408 -25.06 10.21 -0.73
C GLY A 408 -23.66 10.06 -0.13
N MET A 409 -22.80 11.05 -0.34
CA MET A 409 -21.49 11.11 0.34
C MET A 409 -21.70 11.56 1.79
N VAL A 410 -20.97 10.93 2.72
CA VAL A 410 -20.91 11.34 4.11
C VAL A 410 -19.62 12.14 4.33
N PRO A 411 -19.69 13.43 4.68
CA PRO A 411 -18.53 14.28 4.84
C PRO A 411 -17.44 13.67 5.72
N GLY A 412 -16.20 13.66 5.23
CA GLY A 412 -15.04 13.15 5.98
C GLY A 412 -15.00 11.63 6.19
N GLN A 413 -15.86 10.86 5.51
CA GLN A 413 -15.92 9.41 5.64
C GLN A 413 -15.92 8.71 4.27
N ILE A 414 -15.48 7.46 4.25
CA ILE A 414 -15.54 6.61 3.04
C ILE A 414 -16.88 5.88 2.90
N ILE A 415 -17.71 5.83 3.95
CA ILE A 415 -19.06 5.28 3.89
C ILE A 415 -20.01 6.21 3.14
N THR A 416 -21.12 5.64 2.65
CA THR A 416 -22.16 6.39 1.94
C THR A 416 -23.52 6.19 2.59
N GLU A 417 -24.52 6.96 2.15
CA GLU A 417 -25.91 6.82 2.54
C GLU A 417 -26.82 6.67 1.33
N ASP A 418 -28.01 6.15 1.55
CA ASP A 418 -29.08 6.15 0.53
C ASP A 418 -29.74 7.54 0.50
N ALA A 419 -29.49 8.30 -0.57
CA ALA A 419 -30.06 9.63 -0.78
C ALA A 419 -31.31 9.59 -1.68
N GLY A 420 -31.92 8.42 -1.89
CA GLY A 420 -33.14 8.22 -2.66
C GLY A 420 -32.90 7.91 -4.14
N TYR A 421 -33.74 8.42 -5.01
CA TYR A 421 -33.73 8.09 -6.44
C TYR A 421 -33.77 9.35 -7.31
N ALA A 422 -33.11 9.29 -8.47
CA ALA A 422 -33.14 10.31 -9.51
C ALA A 422 -33.26 9.66 -10.92
N ALA A 423 -33.78 10.43 -11.88
CA ALA A 423 -33.85 10.04 -13.29
C ALA A 423 -33.01 10.95 -14.18
N GLY A 424 -32.36 11.96 -13.63
CA GLY A 424 -31.56 12.96 -14.34
C GLY A 424 -30.68 13.77 -13.39
N VAL A 425 -29.76 14.52 -13.99
CA VAL A 425 -28.88 15.46 -13.29
C VAL A 425 -29.68 16.66 -12.80
N ASP A 426 -29.46 17.09 -11.57
CA ASP A 426 -29.96 18.35 -11.01
C ASP A 426 -28.83 19.02 -10.21
N VAL A 427 -28.05 19.85 -10.90
CA VAL A 427 -26.89 20.55 -10.33
C VAL A 427 -27.30 21.46 -9.17
N SER A 428 -28.55 21.98 -9.17
CA SER A 428 -29.03 22.84 -8.09
C SER A 428 -29.24 22.10 -6.76
N LYS A 429 -29.45 20.78 -6.82
CA LYS A 429 -29.58 19.89 -5.65
C LYS A 429 -28.34 19.02 -5.44
N ASP A 430 -27.28 19.29 -6.21
CA ASP A 430 -26.06 18.49 -6.22
C ASP A 430 -26.34 17.00 -6.51
N ILE A 431 -27.21 16.72 -7.48
CA ILE A 431 -27.46 15.38 -7.99
C ILE A 431 -26.76 15.28 -9.35
N LEU A 432 -25.67 14.53 -9.38
CA LEU A 432 -24.78 14.36 -10.52
C LEU A 432 -24.90 12.95 -11.10
N LYS A 433 -24.73 12.79 -12.41
CA LYS A 433 -24.66 11.46 -13.00
C LYS A 433 -23.32 10.83 -12.67
N MET A 434 -23.31 9.57 -12.22
CA MET A 434 -22.13 8.77 -12.02
C MET A 434 -22.23 7.50 -12.87
N ALA A 435 -21.13 7.11 -13.50
CA ALA A 435 -21.03 5.89 -14.29
C ALA A 435 -19.77 5.09 -13.93
N VAL A 436 -19.89 3.76 -13.93
CA VAL A 436 -18.76 2.83 -13.87
C VAL A 436 -18.76 2.01 -15.16
N VAL A 437 -17.68 2.15 -15.93
CA VAL A 437 -17.52 1.56 -17.27
C VAL A 437 -16.53 0.40 -17.21
N GLU A 438 -16.97 -0.78 -17.58
CA GLU A 438 -16.12 -1.96 -17.69
C GLU A 438 -15.04 -1.76 -18.76
N ARG A 439 -13.78 -2.03 -18.40
CA ARG A 439 -12.63 -1.79 -19.28
C ARG A 439 -11.75 -3.01 -19.58
N HIS A 440 -12.00 -4.14 -18.92
CA HIS A 440 -11.08 -5.29 -18.93
C HIS A 440 -11.40 -6.31 -20.01
N LYS A 441 -12.71 -6.59 -20.26
CA LYS A 441 -13.20 -7.74 -21.02
C LYS A 441 -14.09 -7.37 -22.20
N ASN A 442 -14.24 -6.06 -22.47
CA ASN A 442 -15.12 -5.54 -23.54
C ASN A 442 -16.57 -6.04 -23.43
N THR A 443 -17.07 -6.13 -22.19
CA THR A 443 -18.46 -6.56 -21.93
C THR A 443 -19.48 -5.50 -22.34
N ARG A 444 -19.03 -4.24 -22.48
CA ARG A 444 -19.86 -3.05 -22.72
C ARG A 444 -20.81 -2.73 -21.57
N HIS A 445 -20.55 -3.27 -20.38
CA HIS A 445 -21.35 -2.92 -19.23
C HIS A 445 -21.00 -1.50 -18.76
N ILE A 446 -22.02 -0.69 -18.56
CA ILE A 446 -21.95 0.66 -18.01
C ILE A 446 -23.02 0.77 -16.94
N GLY A 447 -22.59 0.70 -15.68
CA GLY A 447 -23.47 0.99 -14.56
C GLY A 447 -23.71 2.48 -14.43
N ILE A 448 -24.97 2.87 -14.30
CA ILE A 448 -25.37 4.28 -14.12
C ILE A 448 -26.12 4.41 -12.81
N GLY A 449 -25.72 5.40 -12.02
CA GLY A 449 -26.36 5.88 -10.80
C GLY A 449 -26.22 7.38 -10.68
N TYR A 450 -26.54 7.90 -9.51
CA TYR A 450 -26.35 9.32 -9.20
C TYR A 450 -25.55 9.48 -7.91
N LEU A 451 -24.78 10.58 -7.86
CA LEU A 451 -23.98 10.96 -6.71
C LEU A 451 -24.47 12.29 -6.16
N LYS A 452 -24.55 12.42 -4.83
CA LYS A 452 -24.87 13.65 -4.12
C LYS A 452 -23.78 13.98 -3.10
N GLY A 453 -23.44 15.24 -2.98
CA GLY A 453 -22.39 15.73 -2.07
C GLY A 453 -21.03 15.99 -2.72
N TYR A 454 -20.91 15.80 -4.05
CA TYR A 454 -19.65 15.97 -4.78
C TYR A 454 -19.40 17.42 -5.22
N GLY A 455 -20.47 18.17 -5.54
CA GLY A 455 -20.43 19.61 -5.76
C GLY A 455 -20.18 20.09 -7.19
N LEU A 456 -19.83 19.20 -8.15
CA LEU A 456 -19.51 19.56 -9.54
C LEU A 456 -20.64 20.39 -10.20
N LYS A 457 -20.29 21.52 -10.86
CA LYS A 457 -21.25 22.45 -11.48
C LYS A 457 -21.30 22.36 -12.99
N SER A 458 -20.19 21.94 -13.63
CA SER A 458 -20.07 21.76 -15.08
C SER A 458 -19.03 20.68 -15.39
N GLY A 459 -19.04 20.15 -16.62
CA GLY A 459 -18.05 19.21 -17.10
C GLY A 459 -18.17 17.80 -16.53
N ALA A 460 -17.05 17.08 -16.55
CA ALA A 460 -16.92 15.73 -16.03
C ALA A 460 -15.53 15.47 -15.43
N VAL A 461 -15.49 14.59 -14.43
CA VAL A 461 -14.28 14.08 -13.78
C VAL A 461 -14.28 12.56 -13.91
N ALA A 462 -13.17 11.97 -14.36
CA ALA A 462 -13.05 10.53 -14.51
C ALA A 462 -11.69 10.01 -14.05
N THR A 463 -11.67 8.76 -13.56
CA THR A 463 -10.44 8.06 -13.19
C THR A 463 -10.55 6.56 -13.46
N SER A 464 -9.42 5.91 -13.77
CA SER A 464 -9.29 4.45 -13.80
C SER A 464 -8.75 3.87 -12.47
N VAL A 465 -8.45 4.72 -11.49
CA VAL A 465 -8.19 4.29 -10.11
C VAL A 465 -9.55 4.21 -9.40
N ALA A 466 -10.09 3.01 -9.29
CA ALA A 466 -11.42 2.74 -8.74
C ALA A 466 -11.41 1.39 -8.02
N HIS A 467 -11.25 1.44 -6.72
CA HIS A 467 -11.03 0.27 -5.86
C HIS A 467 -12.19 -0.74 -5.96
N ASP A 468 -11.92 -2.07 -6.01
CA ASP A 468 -10.59 -2.66 -6.28
C ASP A 468 -10.50 -3.11 -7.74
N SER A 469 -11.64 -3.09 -8.47
CA SER A 469 -11.73 -3.60 -9.85
C SER A 469 -11.02 -2.73 -10.89
N HIS A 470 -10.78 -1.46 -10.56
CA HIS A 470 -10.17 -0.47 -11.44
C HIS A 470 -10.85 -0.35 -12.81
N ASN A 471 -12.16 -0.45 -12.83
CA ASN A 471 -12.98 0.02 -13.93
C ASN A 471 -12.91 1.55 -14.04
N ILE A 472 -13.36 2.14 -15.14
CA ILE A 472 -13.37 3.60 -15.25
C ILE A 472 -14.59 4.14 -14.49
N ILE A 473 -14.36 4.95 -13.46
CA ILE A 473 -15.44 5.72 -12.81
C ILE A 473 -15.44 7.15 -13.31
N CYS A 474 -16.65 7.67 -13.59
CA CYS A 474 -16.85 9.01 -14.10
C CYS A 474 -18.06 9.67 -13.45
N VAL A 475 -17.91 10.94 -13.06
CA VAL A 475 -19.00 11.80 -12.60
C VAL A 475 -19.09 13.01 -13.51
N GLY A 476 -20.31 13.35 -13.92
CA GLY A 476 -20.50 14.47 -14.84
C GLY A 476 -21.87 15.12 -14.76
N THR A 477 -21.93 16.32 -15.35
CA THR A 477 -23.15 17.13 -15.47
C THR A 477 -23.87 16.91 -16.78
N ASN A 478 -23.20 16.31 -17.79
CA ASN A 478 -23.73 16.00 -19.10
C ASN A 478 -23.06 14.76 -19.71
N ASP A 479 -23.75 14.11 -20.64
CA ASP A 479 -23.30 12.84 -21.24
C ASP A 479 -22.15 13.04 -22.26
N GLU A 480 -22.05 14.21 -22.87
CA GLU A 480 -21.02 14.57 -23.84
C GLU A 480 -19.62 14.61 -23.16
N ASP A 481 -19.49 15.33 -22.06
CA ASP A 481 -18.24 15.43 -21.33
C ASP A 481 -17.89 14.12 -20.63
N MET A 482 -18.88 13.34 -20.15
CA MET A 482 -18.64 11.99 -19.59
C MET A 482 -18.08 11.04 -20.64
N ALA A 483 -18.68 10.97 -21.83
CA ALA A 483 -18.18 10.14 -22.93
C ALA A 483 -16.77 10.57 -23.35
N PHE A 484 -16.52 11.88 -23.44
CA PHE A 484 -15.22 12.41 -23.80
C PHE A 484 -14.15 12.06 -22.74
N ALA A 485 -14.45 12.22 -21.46
CA ALA A 485 -13.54 11.92 -20.35
C ALA A 485 -13.16 10.43 -20.32
N VAL A 486 -14.14 9.52 -20.44
CA VAL A 486 -13.90 8.07 -20.46
C VAL A 486 -13.07 7.65 -21.67
N ASN A 487 -13.38 8.16 -22.87
CA ASN A 487 -12.57 7.90 -24.06
C ASN A 487 -11.14 8.45 -23.94
N ARG A 488 -10.97 9.58 -23.24
CA ARG A 488 -9.64 10.15 -22.99
C ARG A 488 -8.82 9.25 -22.09
N ILE A 489 -9.40 8.71 -21.01
CA ILE A 489 -8.74 7.72 -20.12
C ILE A 489 -8.34 6.48 -20.93
N ALA A 490 -9.25 5.94 -21.75
CA ALA A 490 -8.94 4.76 -22.57
C ALA A 490 -7.77 5.04 -23.55
N ARG A 491 -7.74 6.23 -24.18
CA ARG A 491 -6.64 6.65 -25.05
C ARG A 491 -5.31 6.79 -24.33
N ASN A 492 -5.33 7.28 -23.10
CA ASN A 492 -4.15 7.40 -22.25
C ASN A 492 -3.70 6.07 -21.63
N ARG A 493 -4.46 4.99 -21.82
CA ARG A 493 -4.29 3.68 -21.17
C ARG A 493 -4.41 3.75 -19.66
N GLY A 494 -5.26 4.66 -19.15
CA GLY A 494 -5.50 4.90 -17.75
C GLY A 494 -5.17 6.30 -17.30
N GLY A 495 -5.61 6.61 -16.09
CA GLY A 495 -5.29 7.86 -15.43
C GLY A 495 -6.48 8.60 -14.87
N ILE A 496 -6.28 9.88 -14.72
CA ILE A 496 -7.20 10.88 -14.18
C ILE A 496 -7.42 11.93 -15.26
N VAL A 497 -8.66 12.36 -15.45
CA VAL A 497 -9.01 13.37 -16.47
C VAL A 497 -10.12 14.29 -15.94
N VAL A 498 -9.94 15.60 -16.13
CA VAL A 498 -10.96 16.63 -15.89
C VAL A 498 -11.29 17.31 -17.20
N VAL A 499 -12.57 17.38 -17.52
CA VAL A 499 -13.08 17.82 -18.84
C VAL A 499 -14.20 18.84 -18.67
N GLU A 500 -14.23 19.82 -19.56
CA GLU A 500 -15.37 20.71 -19.73
C GLU A 500 -15.55 21.09 -21.20
N ASN A 501 -16.80 21.04 -21.72
CA ASN A 501 -17.15 21.42 -23.09
C ASN A 501 -16.30 20.69 -24.16
N GLY A 502 -16.02 19.41 -23.95
CA GLY A 502 -15.22 18.59 -24.87
C GLY A 502 -13.72 18.94 -24.88
N GLN A 503 -13.24 19.65 -23.88
CA GLN A 503 -11.81 20.00 -23.72
C GLN A 503 -11.24 19.40 -22.44
N VAL A 504 -10.01 18.87 -22.51
CA VAL A 504 -9.26 18.44 -21.33
C VAL A 504 -8.72 19.68 -20.62
N LEU A 505 -9.11 19.87 -19.37
CA LEU A 505 -8.59 20.92 -18.50
C LEU A 505 -7.32 20.48 -17.77
N ALA A 506 -7.29 19.23 -17.32
CA ALA A 506 -6.13 18.60 -16.69
C ALA A 506 -6.19 17.07 -16.84
N GLU A 507 -5.04 16.44 -16.86
CA GLU A 507 -4.95 14.97 -16.90
C GLU A 507 -3.66 14.46 -16.28
N LEU A 508 -3.72 13.26 -15.70
CA LEU A 508 -2.58 12.46 -15.24
C LEU A 508 -2.69 11.08 -15.90
N PRO A 509 -1.87 10.75 -16.91
CA PRO A 509 -1.79 9.40 -17.46
C PRO A 509 -1.17 8.42 -16.46
N LEU A 510 -1.79 7.22 -16.37
CA LEU A 510 -1.34 6.09 -15.55
C LEU A 510 -1.29 4.85 -16.44
N GLU A 511 -0.26 4.75 -17.26
CA GLU A 511 -0.19 3.81 -18.39
C GLU A 511 0.14 2.36 -17.98
N ILE A 512 0.63 2.14 -16.77
CA ILE A 512 0.95 0.79 -16.25
C ILE A 512 -0.28 0.27 -15.53
N ALA A 513 -0.90 -0.76 -16.07
CA ALA A 513 -2.15 -1.36 -15.60
C ALA A 513 -3.34 -0.37 -15.46
N GLY A 514 -3.19 0.85 -15.94
CA GLY A 514 -4.17 1.92 -15.79
C GLY A 514 -4.19 2.58 -14.42
N ILE A 515 -3.23 2.29 -13.54
CA ILE A 515 -3.21 2.74 -12.14
C ILE A 515 -1.85 3.28 -11.69
N ILE A 516 -0.79 3.05 -12.45
CA ILE A 516 0.58 3.44 -12.14
C ILE A 516 1.18 4.22 -13.31
N SER A 517 1.96 5.27 -13.02
CA SER A 517 2.75 6.03 -13.98
C SER A 517 4.23 5.62 -13.95
N GLY A 518 4.87 5.60 -15.11
CA GLY A 518 6.32 5.49 -15.23
C GLY A 518 7.09 6.80 -15.00
N LYS A 519 6.39 7.89 -14.73
CA LYS A 519 6.98 9.23 -14.52
C LYS A 519 7.56 9.37 -13.11
N PRO A 520 8.53 10.31 -12.93
CA PRO A 520 9.04 10.66 -11.60
C PRO A 520 7.93 11.12 -10.65
N LEU A 521 8.04 10.76 -9.37
CA LEU A 521 7.04 11.06 -8.34
C LEU A 521 6.63 12.55 -8.29
N ARG A 522 7.61 13.46 -8.40
CA ARG A 522 7.32 14.93 -8.38
C ARG A 522 6.48 15.37 -9.58
N GLU A 523 6.70 14.77 -10.76
CA GLU A 523 5.92 15.07 -11.96
C GLU A 523 4.50 14.54 -11.80
N VAL A 524 4.34 13.29 -11.32
CA VAL A 524 3.03 12.69 -11.03
C VAL A 524 2.27 13.54 -10.02
N ASN A 525 2.93 13.95 -8.94
CA ASN A 525 2.29 14.82 -7.95
C ASN A 525 1.84 16.16 -8.53
N THR A 526 2.68 16.80 -9.37
CA THR A 526 2.30 18.06 -10.03
C THR A 526 1.06 17.89 -10.89
N LEU A 527 1.02 16.86 -11.73
CA LEU A 527 -0.14 16.58 -12.59
C LEU A 527 -1.40 16.23 -11.77
N LEU A 528 -1.25 15.50 -10.66
CA LEU A 528 -2.34 15.18 -9.75
C LEU A 528 -2.92 16.46 -9.10
N GLU A 529 -2.06 17.33 -8.59
CA GLU A 529 -2.48 18.58 -7.97
C GLU A 529 -3.13 19.55 -8.98
N ASP A 530 -2.64 19.59 -10.22
CA ASP A 530 -3.28 20.36 -11.28
C ASP A 530 -4.66 19.79 -11.66
N ALA A 531 -4.81 18.47 -11.66
CA ALA A 531 -6.11 17.84 -11.86
C ALA A 531 -7.08 18.12 -10.71
N LYS A 532 -6.63 18.08 -9.45
CA LYS A 532 -7.43 18.48 -8.28
C LYS A 532 -7.90 19.93 -8.38
N LYS A 533 -6.98 20.86 -8.68
CA LYS A 533 -7.31 22.28 -8.89
C LYS A 533 -8.36 22.48 -9.98
N ALA A 534 -8.23 21.77 -11.12
CA ALA A 534 -9.20 21.83 -12.20
C ALA A 534 -10.57 21.31 -11.77
N ALA A 535 -10.63 20.19 -11.03
CA ALA A 535 -11.88 19.63 -10.50
C ALA A 535 -12.56 20.60 -9.50
N HIS A 536 -11.79 21.21 -8.59
CA HIS A 536 -12.31 22.22 -7.67
C HIS A 536 -12.80 23.47 -8.40
N ALA A 537 -12.12 23.90 -9.46
CA ALA A 537 -12.56 25.03 -10.28
C ALA A 537 -13.91 24.77 -10.98
N LEU A 538 -14.21 23.51 -11.29
CA LEU A 538 -15.52 23.08 -11.81
C LEU A 538 -16.58 22.90 -10.71
N GLY A 539 -16.25 23.15 -9.45
CA GLY A 539 -17.18 23.18 -8.32
C GLY A 539 -17.13 21.98 -7.38
N VAL A 540 -16.25 21.01 -7.59
CA VAL A 540 -16.03 19.92 -6.60
C VAL A 540 -15.65 20.52 -5.25
N GLY A 541 -16.21 19.98 -4.16
CA GLY A 541 -15.97 20.49 -2.81
C GLY A 541 -14.48 20.55 -2.45
N THR A 542 -14.05 21.66 -1.85
CA THR A 542 -12.62 21.86 -1.47
C THR A 542 -12.23 21.12 -0.18
N ASP A 543 -13.19 20.53 0.48
CA ASP A 543 -13.07 19.70 1.68
C ASP A 543 -12.89 18.20 1.38
N ILE A 544 -12.91 17.82 0.10
CA ILE A 544 -12.72 16.46 -0.35
C ILE A 544 -11.59 16.36 -1.38
N ASP A 545 -10.91 15.21 -1.44
CA ASP A 545 -10.07 14.86 -2.58
C ASP A 545 -10.95 14.34 -3.72
N PRO A 546 -10.99 15.01 -4.89
CA PRO A 546 -11.92 14.67 -5.97
C PRO A 546 -11.79 13.22 -6.45
N PHE A 547 -10.55 12.72 -6.56
CA PHE A 547 -10.27 11.43 -7.19
C PHE A 547 -10.29 10.29 -6.18
N MET A 548 -9.71 10.49 -5.00
CA MET A 548 -9.76 9.51 -3.92
C MET A 548 -11.21 9.25 -3.48
N THR A 549 -12.02 10.31 -3.37
CA THR A 549 -13.44 10.13 -3.07
C THR A 549 -14.14 9.27 -4.10
N LEU A 550 -13.90 9.51 -5.41
CA LEU A 550 -14.49 8.71 -6.47
C LEU A 550 -13.99 7.27 -6.46
N SER A 551 -12.72 7.03 -6.16
CA SER A 551 -12.13 5.70 -6.23
C SER A 551 -12.83 4.68 -5.32
N PHE A 552 -13.39 5.12 -4.19
CA PHE A 552 -14.15 4.26 -3.27
C PHE A 552 -15.64 4.13 -3.60
N MET A 553 -16.18 4.96 -4.50
CA MET A 553 -17.62 4.91 -4.83
C MET A 553 -18.03 3.63 -5.57
N SER A 554 -17.06 2.88 -6.12
CA SER A 554 -17.30 1.61 -6.82
C SER A 554 -16.97 0.37 -5.99
N LEU A 555 -16.50 0.49 -4.76
CA LEU A 555 -16.06 -0.65 -3.94
C LEU A 555 -17.23 -1.29 -3.17
N PRO A 556 -17.78 -2.45 -3.62
CA PRO A 556 -19.04 -3.00 -3.09
C PRO A 556 -18.87 -3.81 -1.80
N VAL A 557 -17.88 -3.45 -0.97
CA VAL A 557 -17.64 -4.00 0.37
C VAL A 557 -17.73 -2.93 1.47
N ILE A 558 -17.81 -1.64 1.09
CA ILE A 558 -17.98 -0.54 2.04
C ILE A 558 -19.44 -0.06 2.02
N PRO A 559 -20.20 -0.06 3.15
CA PRO A 559 -21.61 0.36 3.18
C PRO A 559 -21.77 1.88 2.88
N THR A 560 -22.96 2.37 2.43
CA THR A 560 -24.22 1.62 2.25
C THR A 560 -24.46 1.31 0.77
N LEU A 561 -24.45 2.32 -0.12
CA LEU A 561 -24.66 2.17 -1.56
C LEU A 561 -23.35 2.34 -2.32
N ARG A 562 -23.14 1.52 -3.36
CA ARG A 562 -22.02 1.61 -4.30
C ARG A 562 -22.49 1.46 -5.73
N LEU A 563 -21.67 1.94 -6.68
CA LEU A 563 -21.96 1.78 -8.09
C LEU A 563 -20.96 0.79 -8.72
N THR A 564 -21.46 -0.32 -9.24
CA THR A 564 -20.67 -1.25 -10.05
C THR A 564 -20.96 -1.06 -11.54
N THR A 565 -20.27 -1.80 -12.41
CA THR A 565 -20.53 -1.82 -13.86
C THR A 565 -21.96 -2.22 -14.25
N ARG A 566 -22.71 -2.82 -13.35
CA ARG A 566 -24.08 -3.30 -13.56
C ARG A 566 -25.16 -2.46 -12.91
N GLY A 567 -24.80 -1.50 -12.07
CA GLY A 567 -25.74 -0.60 -11.41
C GLY A 567 -25.43 -0.35 -9.96
N VAL A 568 -26.35 0.35 -9.30
CA VAL A 568 -26.23 0.66 -7.86
C VAL A 568 -26.52 -0.59 -7.04
N VAL A 569 -25.67 -0.84 -6.05
CA VAL A 569 -25.73 -2.00 -5.14
C VAL A 569 -25.93 -1.50 -3.72
N ASP A 570 -26.84 -2.11 -2.99
CA ASP A 570 -26.89 -2.05 -1.53
C ASP A 570 -25.91 -3.09 -0.98
N VAL A 571 -24.83 -2.60 -0.38
CA VAL A 571 -23.75 -3.45 0.15
C VAL A 571 -24.22 -4.32 1.31
N ASN A 572 -25.17 -3.83 2.13
CA ASN A 572 -25.66 -4.59 3.29
C ASN A 572 -26.48 -5.81 2.88
N THR A 573 -27.26 -5.68 1.79
CA THR A 573 -28.10 -6.78 1.28
C THR A 573 -27.45 -7.56 0.14
N GLN A 574 -26.34 -7.06 -0.42
CA GLN A 574 -25.67 -7.60 -1.61
C GLN A 574 -26.61 -7.72 -2.83
N GLN A 575 -27.49 -6.73 -3.01
CA GLN A 575 -28.47 -6.70 -4.11
C GLN A 575 -28.41 -5.39 -4.88
N TYR A 576 -28.76 -5.47 -6.17
CA TYR A 576 -28.95 -4.27 -7.02
C TYR A 576 -30.24 -3.55 -6.66
N VAL A 577 -30.20 -2.20 -6.63
CA VAL A 577 -31.31 -1.32 -6.28
C VAL A 577 -31.70 -0.38 -7.43
#